data_5a90f106e81b1a6f95da380ccbc650bf
#
_entry.id   5a90f106e81b1a6f95da380ccbc650bf
#
_cell.length_a   1.000
_cell.length_b   1.000
_cell.length_c   1.000
_cell.angle_alpha   90.00
_cell.angle_beta   90.00
_cell.angle_gamma   90.00
#
_symmetry.space_group_name_H-M   'P 1'
#
loop_
_entity.id
_entity.type
_entity.pdbx_description
1 polymer ?
#
loop_
_entity_poly.entity_id
_entity_poly.type
_entity_poly.pdbx_seq_one_letter_code
_entity_poly.pdbx_strand_id
1 'polypeptide(L)'
;MNGATTIQERLKDLRLNKGLKLEELAEQTGISKSALGSYEKDDYKEINHGNLILLADFYGVSLDYLFCRTENRAEINTPLRELHLSDEMIELLRSGRINNRLLCELATHEGFPRLMTDITVIADRIAGMRAVSYTHLRAHET
;
A
#
# COMPACT_ATOMS: atom_id res chain seq x y z
N MET A 1 19.78 1.40 -0.32
CA MET A 1 19.53 2.57 0.55
C MET A 1 18.29 3.28 0.01
N ASN A 2 17.15 3.10 0.65
CA ASN A 2 15.96 3.86 0.28
C ASN A 2 16.09 5.23 0.94
N GLY A 3 16.61 6.22 0.19
CA GLY A 3 16.47 7.62 0.56
C GLY A 3 14.98 7.90 0.79
N ALA A 4 14.62 8.60 1.85
CA ALA A 4 13.26 9.00 2.08
C ALA A 4 12.79 9.81 0.87
N THR A 5 11.72 9.36 0.20
CA THR A 5 11.11 10.08 -0.91
C THR A 5 10.69 11.47 -0.44
N THR A 6 11.05 12.50 -1.18
CA THR A 6 10.68 13.88 -0.87
C THR A 6 9.39 14.27 -1.60
N ILE A 7 8.74 15.36 -1.13
CA ILE A 7 7.56 15.93 -1.82
C ILE A 7 7.90 16.27 -3.27
N GLN A 8 9.08 16.82 -3.52
CA GLN A 8 9.57 17.22 -4.82
C GLN A 8 9.69 16.03 -5.78
N GLU A 9 10.31 14.95 -5.32
CA GLU A 9 10.41 13.69 -6.07
C GLU A 9 9.03 13.10 -6.34
N ARG A 10 8.15 13.11 -5.34
CA ARG A 10 6.80 12.55 -5.47
C ARG A 10 5.94 13.32 -6.47
N LEU A 11 5.99 14.66 -6.46
CA LEU A 11 5.30 15.50 -7.45
C LEU A 11 5.84 15.25 -8.87
N LYS A 12 7.16 15.15 -9.01
CA LYS A 12 7.80 14.83 -10.29
C LYS A 12 7.38 13.45 -10.81
N ASP A 13 7.39 12.45 -9.95
CA ASP A 13 7.00 11.07 -10.31
C ASP A 13 5.53 11.00 -10.72
N LEU A 14 4.63 11.68 -10.00
CA LEU A 14 3.21 11.76 -10.35
C LEU A 14 3.00 12.37 -11.73
N ARG A 15 3.71 13.46 -12.05
CA ARG A 15 3.66 14.08 -13.37
C ARG A 15 4.17 13.16 -14.46
N LEU A 16 5.33 12.54 -14.26
CA LEU A 16 5.93 11.62 -15.22
C LEU A 16 5.05 10.38 -15.45
N ASN A 17 4.44 9.85 -14.39
CA ASN A 17 3.51 8.71 -14.49
C ASN A 17 2.25 9.05 -15.30
N LYS A 18 1.82 10.32 -15.29
CA LYS A 18 0.74 10.81 -16.18
C LYS A 18 1.23 11.15 -17.61
N GLY A 19 2.53 11.06 -17.87
CA GLY A 19 3.12 11.39 -19.17
C GLY A 19 3.08 12.90 -19.51
N LEU A 20 2.93 13.77 -18.50
CA LEU A 20 2.77 15.20 -18.70
C LEU A 20 4.10 15.95 -18.68
N LYS A 21 4.23 16.95 -19.57
CA LYS A 21 5.26 17.99 -19.48
C LYS A 21 4.82 19.07 -18.49
N LEU A 22 5.77 19.88 -18.00
CA LEU A 22 5.47 20.99 -17.09
C LEU A 22 4.49 22.01 -17.70
N GLU A 23 4.58 22.27 -19.01
CA GLU A 23 3.70 23.14 -19.74
C GLU A 23 2.25 22.63 -19.73
N GLU A 24 2.07 21.34 -20.02
CA GLU A 24 0.76 20.70 -20.06
C GLU A 24 0.12 20.66 -18.66
N LEU A 25 0.93 20.40 -17.63
CA LEU A 25 0.47 20.44 -16.24
C LEU A 25 0.06 21.87 -15.85
N ALA A 26 0.81 22.89 -16.28
CA ALA A 26 0.47 24.28 -16.02
C ALA A 26 -0.86 24.68 -16.67
N GLU A 27 -1.11 24.26 -17.91
CA GLU A 27 -2.38 24.50 -18.61
C GLU A 27 -3.57 23.83 -17.90
N GLN A 28 -3.39 22.60 -17.43
CA GLN A 28 -4.46 21.82 -16.80
C GLN A 28 -4.76 22.25 -15.36
N THR A 29 -3.76 22.75 -14.63
CA THR A 29 -3.91 23.12 -13.22
C THR A 29 -4.07 24.62 -12.99
N GLY A 30 -3.69 25.46 -13.96
CA GLY A 30 -3.62 26.90 -13.79
C GLY A 30 -2.44 27.39 -12.94
N ILE A 31 -1.55 26.49 -12.52
CA ILE A 31 -0.33 26.84 -11.80
C ILE A 31 0.76 27.17 -12.82
N SER A 32 1.52 28.26 -12.61
CA SER A 32 2.56 28.64 -13.56
C SER A 32 3.63 27.55 -13.71
N LYS A 33 4.14 27.36 -14.94
CA LYS A 33 5.24 26.44 -15.23
C LYS A 33 6.45 26.69 -14.33
N SER A 34 6.77 27.96 -14.05
CA SER A 34 7.87 28.35 -13.17
C SER A 34 7.67 27.84 -11.74
N ALA A 35 6.45 27.97 -11.19
CA ALA A 35 6.11 27.47 -9.87
C ALA A 35 6.21 25.94 -9.84
N LEU A 36 5.58 25.24 -10.81
CA LEU A 36 5.64 23.79 -10.91
C LEU A 36 7.08 23.28 -11.01
N GLY A 37 7.91 23.93 -11.85
CA GLY A 37 9.32 23.59 -11.97
C GLY A 37 10.10 23.80 -10.67
N SER A 38 9.75 24.78 -9.85
CA SER A 38 10.36 24.99 -8.53
C SER A 38 9.91 23.94 -7.51
N TYR A 39 8.65 23.46 -7.61
CA TYR A 39 8.10 22.43 -6.71
C TYR A 39 8.71 21.06 -6.93
N GLU A 40 9.27 20.80 -8.10
CA GLU A 40 9.94 19.54 -8.44
C GLU A 40 11.46 19.57 -8.22
N LYS A 41 12.00 20.70 -7.74
CA LYS A 41 13.43 20.85 -7.44
C LYS A 41 13.67 20.78 -5.94
N ASP A 42 14.85 20.31 -5.56
CA ASP A 42 15.28 20.21 -4.16
C ASP A 42 15.49 21.53 -3.43
N ASP A 43 15.29 22.68 -4.11
CA ASP A 43 15.30 23.98 -3.47
C ASP A 43 14.11 24.15 -2.55
N TYR A 44 14.36 24.32 -1.27
CA TYR A 44 13.43 24.59 -0.16
C TYR A 44 12.53 25.82 -0.43
N LYS A 45 11.72 25.77 -1.45
CA LYS A 45 10.67 26.78 -1.63
C LYS A 45 9.38 26.27 -1.07
N GLU A 46 8.79 27.05 -0.18
CA GLU A 46 7.45 26.80 0.33
C GLU A 46 6.47 26.63 -0.82
N ILE A 47 5.87 25.45 -0.91
CA ILE A 47 4.76 25.22 -1.82
C ILE A 47 3.51 25.79 -1.19
N ASN A 48 2.82 26.69 -1.88
CA ASN A 48 1.56 27.25 -1.42
C ASN A 48 0.56 26.11 -1.14
N HIS A 49 -0.07 26.13 0.04
CA HIS A 49 -1.00 25.06 0.45
C HIS A 49 -2.18 24.89 -0.52
N GLY A 50 -2.68 25.99 -1.13
CA GLY A 50 -3.73 25.91 -2.14
C GLY A 50 -3.28 25.15 -3.38
N ASN A 51 -2.04 25.34 -3.81
CA ASN A 51 -1.47 24.59 -4.92
C ASN A 51 -1.24 23.12 -4.59
N LEU A 52 -0.89 22.80 -3.32
CA LEU A 52 -0.78 21.42 -2.87
C LEU A 52 -2.13 20.69 -2.91
N ILE A 53 -3.19 21.33 -2.43
CA ILE A 53 -4.55 20.79 -2.49
C ILE A 53 -4.96 20.56 -3.95
N LEU A 54 -4.75 21.56 -4.81
CA LEU A 54 -5.08 21.47 -6.23
C LEU A 54 -4.32 20.35 -6.94
N LEU A 55 -3.02 20.17 -6.64
CA LEU A 55 -2.22 19.09 -7.19
C LEU A 55 -2.65 17.72 -6.64
N ALA A 56 -2.99 17.62 -5.35
CA ALA A 56 -3.54 16.41 -4.76
C ALA A 56 -4.83 15.97 -5.47
N ASP A 57 -5.76 16.91 -5.66
CA ASP A 57 -7.02 16.67 -6.37
C ASP A 57 -6.78 16.30 -7.84
N PHE A 58 -5.90 17.01 -8.52
CA PHE A 58 -5.54 16.74 -9.91
C PHE A 58 -4.95 15.34 -10.12
N TYR A 59 -4.09 14.91 -9.21
CA TYR A 59 -3.48 13.58 -9.26
C TYR A 59 -4.36 12.48 -8.65
N GLY A 60 -5.43 12.84 -7.95
CA GLY A 60 -6.29 11.89 -7.24
C GLY A 60 -5.58 11.19 -6.09
N VAL A 61 -4.75 11.94 -5.36
CA VAL A 61 -3.98 11.43 -4.21
C VAL A 61 -4.28 12.25 -2.97
N SER A 62 -4.04 11.66 -1.79
CA SER A 62 -4.18 12.39 -0.52
C SER A 62 -3.01 13.35 -0.29
N LEU A 63 -3.25 14.37 0.55
CA LEU A 63 -2.18 15.27 1.01
C LEU A 63 -1.13 14.49 1.84
N ASP A 64 -1.55 13.52 2.64
CA ASP A 64 -0.62 12.67 3.40
C ASP A 64 0.31 11.88 2.47
N TYR A 65 -0.21 11.44 1.31
CA TYR A 65 0.64 10.85 0.28
C TYR A 65 1.65 11.86 -0.28
N LEU A 66 1.23 13.08 -0.63
CA LEU A 66 2.14 14.13 -1.11
C LEU A 66 3.21 14.48 -0.07
N PHE A 67 2.84 14.55 1.21
CA PHE A 67 3.76 14.82 2.32
C PHE A 67 4.63 13.61 2.72
N CYS A 68 4.60 12.53 1.97
CA CYS A 68 5.38 11.31 2.23
C CYS A 68 5.11 10.67 3.60
N ARG A 69 3.92 10.91 4.18
CA ARG A 69 3.48 10.33 5.47
C ARG A 69 2.87 8.94 5.29
N THR A 70 2.47 8.61 4.07
CA THR A 70 1.93 7.31 3.68
C THR A 70 2.37 6.94 2.27
N GLU A 71 2.43 5.65 1.98
CA GLU A 71 2.62 5.12 0.62
C GLU A 71 1.28 4.88 -0.10
N ASN A 72 0.17 5.01 0.60
CA ASN A 72 -1.16 4.87 0.02
C ASN A 72 -1.57 6.15 -0.69
N ARG A 73 -1.83 6.07 -2.00
CA ARG A 73 -2.18 7.24 -2.83
C ARG A 73 -3.51 7.88 -2.46
N ALA A 74 -4.52 7.07 -2.15
CA ALA A 74 -5.84 7.53 -1.77
C ALA A 74 -6.07 7.38 -0.27
N GLU A 75 -6.90 8.25 0.31
CA GLU A 75 -7.48 8.03 1.63
C GLU A 75 -8.52 6.92 1.51
N ILE A 76 -8.08 5.68 1.63
CA ILE A 76 -8.99 4.54 1.72
C ILE A 76 -9.34 4.41 3.20
N ASN A 77 -10.45 4.98 3.59
CA ASN A 77 -10.99 4.86 4.95
C ASN A 77 -11.82 3.57 5.06
N THR A 78 -11.18 2.43 4.74
CA THR A 78 -11.81 1.13 4.87
C THR A 78 -11.90 0.75 6.35
N PRO A 79 -13.08 0.53 6.91
CA PRO A 79 -13.21 0.05 8.28
C PRO A 79 -12.48 -1.29 8.45
N LEU A 80 -11.75 -1.47 9.54
CA LEU A 80 -10.98 -2.70 9.81
C LEU A 80 -11.84 -3.97 9.72
N ARG A 81 -13.12 -3.90 10.08
CA ARG A 81 -14.08 -5.01 9.98
C ARG A 81 -14.26 -5.55 8.55
N GLU A 82 -14.10 -4.69 7.53
CA GLU A 82 -14.24 -5.10 6.14
C GLU A 82 -13.01 -5.86 5.62
N LEU A 83 -11.89 -5.78 6.34
CA LEU A 83 -10.68 -6.53 6.01
C LEU A 83 -10.73 -7.99 6.48
N HIS A 84 -11.75 -8.36 7.28
CA HIS A 84 -11.93 -9.72 7.83
C HIS A 84 -10.67 -10.27 8.53
N LEU A 85 -9.90 -9.38 9.16
CA LEU A 85 -8.73 -9.75 9.96
C LEU A 85 -9.14 -10.05 11.40
N SER A 86 -8.52 -11.05 12.02
CA SER A 86 -8.70 -11.30 13.45
C SER A 86 -8.03 -10.22 14.30
N ASP A 87 -8.49 -10.06 15.55
CA ASP A 87 -7.90 -9.11 16.50
C ASP A 87 -6.41 -9.39 16.73
N GLU A 88 -6.02 -10.66 16.78
CA GLU A 88 -4.62 -11.07 16.92
C GLU A 88 -3.77 -10.65 15.71
N MET A 89 -4.31 -10.74 14.48
CA MET A 89 -3.62 -10.30 13.29
C MET A 89 -3.46 -8.78 13.26
N ILE A 90 -4.49 -8.05 13.64
CA ILE A 90 -4.45 -6.58 13.74
C ILE A 90 -3.39 -6.15 14.76
N GLU A 91 -3.36 -6.78 15.94
CA GLU A 91 -2.39 -6.47 16.97
C GLU A 91 -0.96 -6.86 16.55
N LEU A 92 -0.79 -7.97 15.84
CA LEU A 92 0.50 -8.38 15.27
C LEU A 92 1.03 -7.32 14.29
N LEU A 93 0.18 -6.84 13.38
CA LEU A 93 0.55 -5.80 12.40
C LEU A 93 0.92 -4.47 13.08
N ARG A 94 0.20 -4.09 14.16
CA ARG A 94 0.47 -2.88 14.94
C ARG A 94 1.75 -2.96 15.76
N SER A 95 2.10 -4.14 16.24
CA SER A 95 3.19 -4.34 17.20
C SER A 95 4.59 -4.08 16.64
N GLY A 96 4.76 -4.01 15.33
CA GLY A 96 6.06 -3.90 14.68
C GLY A 96 6.96 -5.15 14.81
N ARG A 97 6.43 -6.25 15.36
CA ARG A 97 7.17 -7.52 15.51
C ARG A 97 7.43 -8.22 14.18
N ILE A 98 6.68 -7.86 13.15
CA ILE A 98 6.88 -8.35 11.78
C ILE A 98 7.20 -7.18 10.84
N ASN A 99 7.88 -7.49 9.76
CA ASN A 99 8.14 -6.52 8.72
C ASN A 99 6.89 -6.39 7.81
N ASN A 100 6.03 -5.41 8.12
CA ASN A 100 4.79 -5.18 7.38
C ASN A 100 5.04 -4.89 5.90
N ARG A 101 6.15 -4.22 5.56
CA ARG A 101 6.52 -3.96 4.16
C ARG A 101 6.77 -5.26 3.41
N LEU A 102 7.58 -6.15 3.98
CA LEU A 102 7.86 -7.45 3.38
C LEU A 102 6.58 -8.28 3.27
N LEU A 103 5.70 -8.24 4.27
CA LEU A 103 4.41 -8.92 4.23
C LEU A 103 3.54 -8.40 3.06
N CYS A 104 3.48 -7.08 2.85
CA CYS A 104 2.76 -6.49 1.72
C CYS A 104 3.35 -6.92 0.38
N GLU A 105 4.67 -6.86 0.23
CA GLU A 105 5.37 -7.29 -0.99
C GLU A 105 5.10 -8.77 -1.30
N LEU A 106 5.13 -9.62 -0.28
CA LEU A 106 4.84 -11.04 -0.41
C LEU A 106 3.37 -11.29 -0.81
N ALA A 107 2.43 -10.67 -0.10
CA ALA A 107 1.00 -10.89 -0.30
C ALA A 107 0.49 -10.33 -1.65
N THR A 108 1.14 -9.32 -2.20
CA THR A 108 0.80 -8.72 -3.50
C THR A 108 1.57 -9.34 -4.68
N HIS A 109 2.50 -10.26 -4.42
CA HIS A 109 3.23 -10.97 -5.46
C HIS A 109 2.30 -11.89 -6.27
N GLU A 110 2.47 -11.93 -7.59
CA GLU A 110 1.59 -12.71 -8.51
C GLU A 110 1.49 -14.20 -8.17
N GLY A 111 2.54 -14.79 -7.59
CA GLY A 111 2.56 -16.20 -7.17
C GLY A 111 1.89 -16.48 -5.82
N PHE A 112 1.54 -15.44 -5.04
CA PHE A 112 1.01 -15.62 -3.68
C PHE A 112 -0.34 -16.34 -3.63
N PRO A 113 -1.32 -16.08 -4.51
CA PRO A 113 -2.59 -16.82 -4.51
C PRO A 113 -2.40 -18.33 -4.72
N ARG A 114 -1.45 -18.72 -5.58
CA ARG A 114 -1.11 -20.13 -5.80
C ARG A 114 -0.49 -20.76 -4.55
N LEU A 115 0.46 -20.08 -3.92
CA LEU A 115 1.05 -20.50 -2.66
C LEU A 115 -0.02 -20.73 -1.57
N MET A 116 -0.96 -19.81 -1.43
CA MET A 116 -2.07 -19.93 -0.48
C MET A 116 -2.96 -21.14 -0.77
N THR A 117 -3.24 -21.41 -2.04
CA THR A 117 -3.99 -22.62 -2.45
C THR A 117 -3.23 -23.89 -2.08
N ASP A 118 -1.95 -23.96 -2.36
CA ASP A 118 -1.10 -25.13 -2.05
C ASP A 118 -1.03 -25.38 -0.54
N ILE A 119 -0.88 -24.32 0.27
CA ILE A 119 -0.90 -24.40 1.74
C ILE A 119 -2.25 -24.91 2.24
N THR A 120 -3.36 -24.42 1.69
CA THR A 120 -4.71 -24.86 2.07
C THR A 120 -4.90 -26.35 1.79
N VAL A 121 -4.50 -26.82 0.62
CA VAL A 121 -4.57 -28.26 0.27
C VAL A 121 -3.76 -29.13 1.23
N ILE A 122 -2.56 -28.69 1.60
CA ILE A 122 -1.71 -29.41 2.56
C ILE A 122 -2.35 -29.43 3.95
N ALA A 123 -2.85 -28.28 4.41
CA ALA A 123 -3.51 -28.17 5.73
C ALA A 123 -4.75 -29.06 5.82
N ASP A 124 -5.58 -29.09 4.78
CA ASP A 124 -6.77 -29.95 4.73
C ASP A 124 -6.41 -31.44 4.72
N ARG A 125 -5.35 -31.83 4.02
CA ARG A 125 -4.83 -33.21 4.06
C ARG A 125 -4.38 -33.60 5.45
N ILE A 126 -3.64 -32.76 6.15
CA ILE A 126 -3.18 -33.01 7.52
C ILE A 126 -4.38 -33.11 8.48
N ALA A 127 -5.37 -32.23 8.36
CA ALA A 127 -6.60 -32.26 9.16
C ALA A 127 -7.39 -33.57 8.90
N GLY A 128 -7.54 -33.95 7.62
CA GLY A 128 -8.19 -35.22 7.23
C GLY A 128 -7.46 -36.46 7.79
N MET A 129 -6.14 -36.49 7.76
CA MET A 129 -5.33 -37.57 8.34
C MET A 129 -5.51 -37.67 9.85
N ARG A 130 -5.57 -36.55 10.57
CA ARG A 130 -5.85 -36.52 12.01
C ARG A 130 -7.25 -37.04 12.33
N ALA A 131 -8.26 -36.63 11.57
CA ALA A 131 -9.63 -37.11 11.75
C ALA A 131 -9.75 -38.63 11.56
N VAL A 132 -9.10 -39.18 10.52
CA VAL A 132 -9.05 -40.64 10.27
C VAL A 132 -8.31 -41.36 11.40
N SER A 133 -7.23 -40.82 11.92
CA SER A 133 -6.49 -41.39 13.06
C SER A 133 -7.34 -41.44 14.35
N TYR A 134 -8.14 -40.40 14.61
CA TYR A 134 -9.05 -40.37 15.76
C TYR A 134 -10.20 -41.34 15.63
N THR A 135 -10.77 -41.55 14.45
CA THR A 135 -11.82 -42.54 14.21
C THR A 135 -11.30 -43.98 14.35
N HIS A 136 -10.05 -44.24 13.98
CA HIS A 136 -9.40 -45.57 14.14
C HIS A 136 -9.12 -45.92 15.62
N LEU A 137 -8.66 -44.93 16.42
CA LEU A 137 -8.47 -45.12 17.87
C LEU A 137 -9.78 -45.38 18.61
N ARG A 138 -10.87 -44.70 18.22
CA ARG A 138 -12.21 -44.92 18.82
C ARG A 138 -12.82 -46.27 18.49
N ALA A 139 -12.51 -46.87 17.34
CA ALA A 139 -12.98 -48.17 16.93
C ALA A 139 -12.30 -49.35 17.71
N HIS A 140 -11.16 -49.09 18.33
CA HIS A 140 -10.45 -50.07 19.16
C HIS A 140 -10.81 -50.05 20.66
N GLU A 141 -11.60 -49.07 21.12
CA GLU A 141 -12.04 -48.93 22.52
C GLU A 141 -13.42 -49.54 22.81
N THR A 142 -14.02 -50.17 21.85
CA THR A 142 -15.30 -50.93 22.05
C THR A 142 -15.05 -52.43 22.08
#